data_b28ea75ed3e381b16fba7b9c6b2e6f26
#
_entry.id   b28ea75ed3e381b16fba7b9c6b2e6f26
#
_cell.length_a   1.000
_cell.length_b   1.000
_cell.length_c   1.000
_cell.angle_alpha   90.00
_cell.angle_beta   90.00
_cell.angle_gamma   90.00
#
_symmetry.space_group_name_H-M   'P 1'
#
loop_
_entity.id
_entity.type
_entity.pdbx_description
1 polymer ?
#
loop_
_entity_poly.entity_id
_entity_poly.type
_entity_poly.pdbx_seq_one_letter_code
_entity_poly.pdbx_strand_id
1 'polypeptide(L)'
;ASTLVESRDLEAYLEQPGSILNVALREQAIEAWTLERESCVVGVGSVGLNFRDVLNVLGRDPTSTVRPLGGEVSGRLLAAGPDVLHAAAGQRVFGLAPGSLRSLLLTDARWLCRMPRRLSFDEAVTLPVVWTTVAYVMNEARLRAGDGMLLHAASGGVGLVAVEWLRLCGTDVLGTAGIRAKHATMRRLGFEELCSSRDAASFAALSATRIQGCRNQ
;
A
#
# COMPACT_ATOMS: atom_id res chain seq x y z
N ALA A 1 24.55 -19.64 31.06
CA ALA A 1 23.16 -19.25 31.32
C ALA A 1 22.73 -18.34 30.15
N SER A 2 22.03 -18.87 29.16
CA SER A 2 21.41 -18.06 28.13
C SER A 2 20.21 -17.35 28.75
N THR A 3 20.29 -16.06 28.89
CA THR A 3 19.16 -15.23 29.24
C THR A 3 18.17 -15.33 28.07
N LEU A 4 17.13 -16.13 28.25
CA LEU A 4 15.96 -16.07 27.38
C LEU A 4 15.41 -14.65 27.54
N VAL A 5 15.63 -13.79 26.55
CA VAL A 5 14.89 -12.57 26.42
C VAL A 5 13.45 -12.99 26.17
N GLU A 6 12.58 -12.86 27.15
CA GLU A 6 11.14 -13.00 26.95
C GLU A 6 10.76 -12.06 25.81
N SER A 7 10.29 -12.61 24.72
CA SER A 7 9.82 -11.81 23.59
C SER A 7 8.54 -11.10 24.03
N ARG A 8 8.66 -9.82 24.35
CA ARG A 8 7.52 -8.98 24.70
C ARG A 8 6.83 -8.55 23.43
N ASP A 9 5.52 -8.67 23.40
CA ASP A 9 4.73 -8.15 22.29
C ASP A 9 4.65 -6.63 22.40
N LEU A 10 5.10 -5.95 21.36
CA LEU A 10 5.25 -4.50 21.33
C LEU A 10 4.35 -3.86 20.27
N GLU A 11 3.95 -2.64 20.53
CA GLU A 11 3.33 -1.77 19.53
C GLU A 11 4.00 -0.40 19.48
N ALA A 12 4.10 0.15 18.26
CA ALA A 12 4.49 1.54 18.08
C ALA A 12 3.26 2.44 18.25
N TYR A 13 3.43 3.50 18.99
CA TYR A 13 2.39 4.52 19.17
C TYR A 13 2.96 5.92 19.03
N LEU A 14 2.09 6.87 18.74
CA LEU A 14 2.46 8.27 18.59
C LEU A 14 1.97 9.03 19.84
N GLU A 15 2.90 9.52 20.64
CA GLU A 15 2.56 10.31 21.84
C GLU A 15 1.92 11.64 21.47
N GLN A 16 2.54 12.35 20.53
CA GLN A 16 2.06 13.63 20.03
C GLN A 16 2.50 13.82 18.57
N PRO A 17 1.60 14.24 17.66
CA PRO A 17 1.98 14.60 16.31
C PRO A 17 2.96 15.77 16.27
N GLY A 18 3.77 15.82 15.18
CA GLY A 18 4.69 16.93 14.91
C GLY A 18 6.14 16.51 14.68
N SER A 19 6.57 15.37 15.24
CA SER A 19 7.94 14.88 15.08
C SER A 19 7.99 13.36 15.07
N ILE A 20 8.90 12.81 14.27
CA ILE A 20 9.19 11.37 14.30
C ILE A 20 9.78 10.90 15.63
N LEU A 21 10.40 11.79 16.38
CA LEU A 21 10.95 11.50 17.71
C LEU A 21 9.86 11.22 18.76
N ASN A 22 8.62 11.54 18.46
CA ASN A 22 7.47 11.27 19.33
C ASN A 22 6.87 9.88 19.09
N VAL A 23 7.43 9.09 18.17
CA VAL A 23 7.07 7.67 18.01
C VAL A 23 7.80 6.87 19.07
N ALA A 24 7.04 6.18 19.91
CA ALA A 24 7.56 5.35 20.99
C ALA A 24 7.05 3.92 20.89
N LEU A 25 7.64 3.01 21.65
CA LEU A 25 7.21 1.62 21.77
C LEU A 25 6.65 1.38 23.17
N ARG A 26 5.60 0.57 23.24
CA ARG A 26 5.03 0.08 24.51
C ARG A 26 4.63 -1.38 24.41
N GLU A 27 4.47 -2.04 25.53
CA GLU A 27 3.91 -3.40 25.58
C GLU A 27 2.44 -3.38 25.18
N GLN A 28 2.03 -4.42 24.45
CA GLN A 28 0.64 -4.58 24.02
C GLN A 28 -0.20 -5.16 25.17
N ALA A 29 -1.38 -4.58 25.42
CA ALA A 29 -2.36 -5.10 26.36
C ALA A 29 -3.25 -6.16 25.66
N ILE A 30 -2.66 -7.31 25.37
CA ILE A 30 -3.34 -8.40 24.62
C ILE A 30 -4.40 -9.15 25.45
N GLU A 31 -4.30 -9.11 26.78
CA GLU A 31 -5.26 -9.75 27.71
C GLU A 31 -6.67 -9.17 27.58
N ALA A 32 -6.78 -7.93 27.09
CA ALA A 32 -8.07 -7.26 26.87
C ALA A 32 -8.72 -7.60 25.52
N TRP A 33 -8.07 -8.42 24.68
CA TRP A 33 -8.60 -8.72 23.36
C TRP A 33 -9.70 -9.78 23.41
N THR A 34 -10.79 -9.47 22.71
CA THR A 34 -11.88 -10.43 22.45
C THR A 34 -11.85 -10.80 20.97
N LEU A 35 -11.75 -12.08 20.68
CA LEU A 35 -11.82 -12.59 19.31
C LEU A 35 -13.28 -12.65 18.87
N GLU A 36 -13.71 -11.66 18.10
CA GLU A 36 -15.05 -11.62 17.52
C GLU A 36 -15.19 -12.62 16.36
N ARG A 37 -16.43 -12.82 15.89
CA ARG A 37 -16.77 -13.86 14.91
C ARG A 37 -16.00 -13.74 13.59
N GLU A 38 -15.82 -12.52 13.06
CA GLU A 38 -15.09 -12.23 11.81
C GLU A 38 -13.66 -11.71 12.05
N SER A 39 -13.20 -11.66 13.31
CA SER A 39 -11.88 -11.17 13.67
C SER A 39 -10.83 -12.27 13.61
N CYS A 40 -9.58 -11.84 13.50
CA CYS A 40 -8.44 -12.74 13.58
C CYS A 40 -7.25 -12.07 14.25
N VAL A 41 -6.36 -12.89 14.79
CA VAL A 41 -5.07 -12.46 15.35
C VAL A 41 -3.96 -12.86 14.38
N VAL A 42 -3.14 -11.89 14.01
CA VAL A 42 -1.98 -12.06 13.12
C VAL A 42 -0.70 -11.82 13.89
N GLY A 43 0.22 -12.77 13.87
CA GLY A 43 1.62 -12.54 14.21
C GLY A 43 2.28 -11.79 13.05
N VAL A 44 2.64 -10.55 13.30
CA VAL A 44 3.12 -9.64 12.25
C VAL A 44 4.52 -10.04 11.80
N GLY A 45 4.69 -10.23 10.50
CA GLY A 45 5.98 -10.51 9.86
C GLY A 45 6.62 -9.26 9.26
N SER A 46 5.82 -8.48 8.53
CA SER A 46 6.27 -7.20 7.95
C SER A 46 5.12 -6.20 7.87
N VAL A 47 5.44 -4.93 7.92
CA VAL A 47 4.49 -3.80 7.85
C VAL A 47 4.89 -2.87 6.72
N GLY A 48 3.94 -2.48 5.87
CA GLY A 48 4.15 -1.46 4.86
C GLY A 48 3.96 -0.06 5.46
N LEU A 49 4.93 0.82 5.26
CA LEU A 49 4.82 2.23 5.63
C LEU A 49 4.35 3.03 4.43
N ASN A 50 3.32 3.83 4.62
CA ASN A 50 2.72 4.65 3.60
C ASN A 50 2.94 6.15 3.89
N PHE A 51 2.81 6.98 2.85
CA PHE A 51 2.96 8.43 3.02
C PHE A 51 1.97 9.00 4.04
N ARG A 52 0.82 8.36 4.20
CA ARG A 52 -0.17 8.72 5.21
C ARG A 52 0.34 8.55 6.64
N ASP A 53 1.15 7.53 6.91
CA ASP A 53 1.78 7.35 8.22
C ASP A 53 2.72 8.52 8.53
N VAL A 54 3.47 8.98 7.52
CA VAL A 54 4.33 10.17 7.64
C VAL A 54 3.51 11.42 7.95
N LEU A 55 2.39 11.64 7.24
CA LEU A 55 1.50 12.77 7.49
C LEU A 55 0.88 12.72 8.89
N ASN A 56 0.48 11.53 9.35
CA ASN A 56 -0.05 11.30 10.68
C ASN A 56 0.99 11.67 11.76
N VAL A 57 2.21 11.15 11.63
CA VAL A 57 3.31 11.43 12.57
C VAL A 57 3.67 12.91 12.60
N LEU A 58 3.66 13.59 11.46
CA LEU A 58 3.96 15.02 11.35
C LEU A 58 2.78 15.93 11.70
N GLY A 59 1.63 15.39 12.10
CA GLY A 59 0.43 16.18 12.41
C GLY A 59 -0.15 16.91 11.20
N ARG A 60 0.04 16.35 9.99
CA ARG A 60 -0.43 16.89 8.72
C ARG A 60 -1.50 16.03 8.04
N ASP A 61 -2.04 15.04 8.75
CA ASP A 61 -3.18 14.26 8.24
C ASP A 61 -4.42 15.17 8.16
N PRO A 62 -5.08 15.27 6.99
CA PRO A 62 -6.25 16.14 6.80
C PRO A 62 -7.42 15.84 7.74
N THR A 63 -7.48 14.65 8.29
CA THR A 63 -8.57 14.23 9.19
C THR A 63 -8.44 14.76 10.62
N SER A 64 -7.33 15.42 10.96
CA SER A 64 -7.03 15.99 12.29
C SER A 64 -7.11 15.00 13.46
N THR A 65 -7.20 13.70 13.19
CA THR A 65 -7.23 12.64 14.21
C THR A 65 -5.93 11.85 14.20
N VAL A 66 -5.33 11.67 15.36
CA VAL A 66 -4.18 10.77 15.52
C VAL A 66 -4.65 9.34 15.27
N ARG A 67 -4.03 8.68 14.31
CA ARG A 67 -4.36 7.30 13.95
C ARG A 67 -3.30 6.33 14.46
N PRO A 68 -3.68 5.08 14.75
CA PRO A 68 -2.70 4.02 14.97
C PRO A 68 -1.75 3.90 13.77
N LEU A 69 -0.46 3.64 14.03
CA LEU A 69 0.58 3.56 13.00
C LEU A 69 0.51 2.25 12.21
N GLY A 70 0.78 2.35 10.91
CA GLY A 70 0.70 1.25 9.95
C GLY A 70 -0.68 1.09 9.33
N GLY A 71 -0.72 0.70 8.07
CA GLY A 71 -1.96 0.57 7.27
C GLY A 71 -2.10 -0.77 6.55
N GLU A 72 -1.02 -1.53 6.46
CA GLU A 72 -0.98 -2.82 5.77
C GLU A 72 -0.02 -3.78 6.47
N VAL A 73 -0.26 -5.06 6.33
CA VAL A 73 0.43 -6.12 7.07
C VAL A 73 0.65 -7.35 6.20
N SER A 74 1.71 -8.06 6.47
CA SER A 74 1.88 -9.48 6.13
C SER A 74 2.36 -10.25 7.36
N GLY A 75 1.90 -11.49 7.51
CA GLY A 75 2.24 -12.26 8.70
C GLY A 75 1.62 -13.67 8.71
N ARG A 76 1.54 -14.25 9.88
CA ARG A 76 0.89 -15.55 10.11
C ARG A 76 -0.38 -15.39 10.91
N LEU A 77 -1.45 -16.00 10.44
CA LEU A 77 -2.68 -16.10 11.19
C LEU A 77 -2.44 -17.00 12.42
N LEU A 78 -2.64 -16.49 13.61
CA LEU A 78 -2.46 -17.24 14.87
C LEU A 78 -3.78 -17.79 15.39
N ALA A 79 -4.84 -16.99 15.31
CA ALA A 79 -6.19 -17.38 15.70
C ALA A 79 -7.22 -16.69 14.80
N ALA A 80 -8.37 -17.30 14.64
CA ALA A 80 -9.48 -16.78 13.84
C ALA A 80 -10.81 -17.07 14.51
N GLY A 81 -11.72 -16.12 14.41
CA GLY A 81 -13.10 -16.29 14.84
C GLY A 81 -13.85 -17.33 14.00
N PRO A 82 -14.99 -17.81 14.46
CA PRO A 82 -15.70 -18.95 13.84
C PRO A 82 -16.23 -18.67 12.43
N ASP A 83 -16.42 -17.40 12.05
CA ASP A 83 -16.93 -17.04 10.72
C ASP A 83 -15.79 -16.78 9.70
N VAL A 84 -14.52 -16.89 10.11
CA VAL A 84 -13.38 -16.74 9.22
C VAL A 84 -13.13 -18.06 8.48
N LEU A 85 -13.70 -18.20 7.28
CA LEU A 85 -13.65 -19.44 6.50
C LEU A 85 -12.54 -19.44 5.43
N HIS A 86 -12.01 -18.29 5.07
CA HIS A 86 -11.06 -18.13 3.97
C HIS A 86 -9.59 -18.31 4.38
N ALA A 87 -9.28 -18.35 5.68
CA ALA A 87 -7.94 -18.57 6.19
C ALA A 87 -7.96 -19.35 7.52
N ALA A 88 -6.92 -20.13 7.79
CA ALA A 88 -6.79 -20.94 8.98
C ALA A 88 -5.51 -20.59 9.76
N ALA A 89 -5.46 -20.92 11.05
CA ALA A 89 -4.28 -20.74 11.88
C ALA A 89 -3.03 -21.37 11.24
N GLY A 90 -1.89 -20.70 11.35
CA GLY A 90 -0.62 -21.05 10.73
C GLY A 90 -0.46 -20.58 9.29
N GLN A 91 -1.53 -20.18 8.59
CA GLN A 91 -1.45 -19.70 7.21
C GLN A 91 -0.80 -18.32 7.14
N ARG A 92 -0.08 -18.10 6.04
CA ARG A 92 0.50 -16.81 5.69
C ARG A 92 -0.60 -15.93 5.07
N VAL A 93 -0.76 -14.74 5.60
CA VAL A 93 -1.78 -13.75 5.18
C VAL A 93 -1.14 -12.39 4.95
N PHE A 94 -1.80 -11.56 4.14
CA PHE A 94 -1.43 -10.17 3.94
C PHE A 94 -2.69 -9.36 3.62
N GLY A 95 -2.64 -8.05 3.84
CA GLY A 95 -3.80 -7.21 3.56
C GLY A 95 -3.74 -5.84 4.22
N LEU A 96 -4.88 -5.16 4.21
CA LEU A 96 -5.05 -3.87 4.87
C LEU A 96 -5.30 -4.09 6.37
N ALA A 97 -4.61 -3.32 7.22
CA ALA A 97 -4.80 -3.44 8.66
C ALA A 97 -4.35 -2.16 9.38
N PRO A 98 -5.28 -1.27 9.73
CA PRO A 98 -4.95 -0.09 10.53
C PRO A 98 -4.28 -0.46 11.85
N GLY A 99 -3.21 0.26 12.20
CA GLY A 99 -2.48 0.00 13.44
C GLY A 99 -1.57 -1.23 13.38
N SER A 100 -1.12 -1.64 12.20
CA SER A 100 -0.31 -2.84 12.00
C SER A 100 1.14 -2.74 12.50
N LEU A 101 1.62 -1.55 12.91
CA LEU A 101 3.00 -1.39 13.40
C LEU A 101 3.12 -1.93 14.83
N ARG A 102 3.00 -3.24 14.98
CA ARG A 102 2.99 -4.00 16.23
C ARG A 102 3.38 -5.47 16.03
N SER A 103 3.69 -6.18 17.11
CA SER A 103 4.04 -7.61 17.06
C SER A 103 2.85 -8.51 16.79
N LEU A 104 1.74 -8.27 17.48
CA LEU A 104 0.48 -8.99 17.33
C LEU A 104 -0.60 -8.01 16.88
N LEU A 105 -1.45 -8.44 15.96
CA LEU A 105 -2.51 -7.61 15.41
C LEU A 105 -3.85 -8.32 15.50
N LEU A 106 -4.81 -7.75 16.23
CA LEU A 106 -6.21 -8.12 16.16
C LEU A 106 -6.88 -7.25 15.08
N THR A 107 -7.47 -7.89 14.07
CA THR A 107 -8.09 -7.19 12.94
C THR A 107 -9.27 -7.97 12.38
N ASP A 108 -10.06 -7.32 11.54
CA ASP A 108 -11.10 -7.94 10.75
C ASP A 108 -10.48 -8.81 9.63
N ALA A 109 -10.79 -10.09 9.62
CA ALA A 109 -10.23 -11.04 8.67
C ALA A 109 -10.65 -10.79 7.21
N ARG A 110 -11.75 -10.05 6.96
CA ARG A 110 -12.22 -9.69 5.62
C ARG A 110 -11.24 -8.78 4.86
N TRP A 111 -10.37 -8.09 5.59
CA TRP A 111 -9.34 -7.23 5.01
C TRP A 111 -8.05 -7.97 4.64
N LEU A 112 -8.01 -9.28 4.94
CA LEU A 112 -6.85 -10.11 4.71
C LEU A 112 -7.10 -11.17 3.64
N CYS A 113 -6.06 -11.45 2.86
CA CYS A 113 -6.02 -12.51 1.87
C CYS A 113 -4.93 -13.53 2.20
N ARG A 114 -5.07 -14.76 1.70
CA ARG A 114 -3.99 -15.73 1.72
C ARG A 114 -2.81 -15.22 0.90
N MET A 115 -1.63 -15.28 1.47
CA MET A 115 -0.41 -14.85 0.81
C MET A 115 0.05 -15.92 -0.20
N PRO A 116 0.39 -15.54 -1.45
CA PRO A 116 0.97 -16.45 -2.42
C PRO A 116 2.26 -17.07 -1.92
N ARG A 117 2.48 -18.36 -2.21
CA ARG A 117 3.66 -19.09 -1.72
C ARG A 117 4.99 -18.51 -2.19
N ARG A 118 5.00 -17.83 -3.34
CA ARG A 118 6.21 -17.27 -3.97
C ARG A 118 6.68 -15.98 -3.34
N LEU A 119 5.81 -15.27 -2.61
CA LEU A 119 6.16 -13.99 -2.01
C LEU A 119 6.74 -14.18 -0.61
N SER A 120 7.75 -13.41 -0.26
CA SER A 120 8.17 -13.18 1.12
C SER A 120 7.16 -12.26 1.83
N PHE A 121 7.26 -12.13 3.15
CA PHE A 121 6.43 -11.16 3.88
C PHE A 121 6.70 -9.73 3.42
N ASP A 122 7.98 -9.39 3.20
CA ASP A 122 8.39 -8.06 2.77
C ASP A 122 7.86 -7.71 1.37
N GLU A 123 7.83 -8.66 0.44
CA GLU A 123 7.25 -8.46 -0.88
C GLU A 123 5.72 -8.34 -0.81
N ALA A 124 5.06 -9.22 -0.08
CA ALA A 124 3.61 -9.25 -0.01
C ALA A 124 3.04 -7.97 0.61
N VAL A 125 3.69 -7.42 1.64
CA VAL A 125 3.22 -6.22 2.33
C VAL A 125 3.29 -4.94 1.47
N THR A 126 4.01 -4.93 0.37
CA THR A 126 4.06 -3.78 -0.55
C THR A 126 2.83 -3.66 -1.46
N LEU A 127 1.94 -4.63 -1.44
CA LEU A 127 0.83 -4.74 -2.41
C LEU A 127 -0.51 -4.15 -1.92
N PRO A 128 -0.96 -4.34 -0.66
CA PRO A 128 -2.36 -4.11 -0.30
C PRO A 128 -2.85 -2.69 -0.56
N VAL A 129 -2.14 -1.68 -0.07
CA VAL A 129 -2.56 -0.28 -0.21
C VAL A 129 -2.51 0.18 -1.66
N VAL A 130 -1.43 -0.12 -2.39
CA VAL A 130 -1.27 0.36 -3.77
C VAL A 130 -2.24 -0.32 -4.73
N TRP A 131 -2.45 -1.64 -4.61
CA TRP A 131 -3.40 -2.38 -5.45
C TRP A 131 -4.85 -2.01 -5.16
N THR A 132 -5.23 -1.86 -3.89
CA THR A 132 -6.60 -1.44 -3.52
C THR A 132 -6.90 -0.03 -4.00
N THR A 133 -5.91 0.87 -3.89
CA THR A 133 -6.03 2.24 -4.41
C THR A 133 -6.24 2.24 -5.92
N VAL A 134 -5.41 1.50 -6.67
CA VAL A 134 -5.54 1.42 -8.13
C VAL A 134 -6.86 0.77 -8.52
N ALA A 135 -7.22 -0.38 -7.92
CA ALA A 135 -8.48 -1.06 -8.21
C ALA A 135 -9.69 -0.16 -8.00
N TYR A 136 -9.72 0.61 -6.90
CA TYR A 136 -10.79 1.56 -6.63
C TYR A 136 -10.86 2.66 -7.70
N VAL A 137 -9.72 3.31 -8.00
CA VAL A 137 -9.67 4.41 -8.98
C VAL A 137 -10.05 3.93 -10.39
N MET A 138 -9.55 2.76 -10.80
CA MET A 138 -9.83 2.22 -12.15
C MET A 138 -11.29 1.77 -12.29
N ASN A 139 -11.89 1.24 -11.22
CA ASN A 139 -13.32 0.93 -11.21
C ASN A 139 -14.18 2.20 -11.36
N GLU A 140 -13.83 3.27 -10.64
CA GLU A 140 -14.55 4.56 -10.76
C GLU A 140 -14.36 5.20 -12.15
N ALA A 141 -13.16 5.09 -12.73
CA ALA A 141 -12.84 5.67 -14.04
C ALA A 141 -13.57 4.99 -15.20
N ARG A 142 -14.06 3.75 -15.02
CA ARG A 142 -14.80 2.96 -16.04
C ARG A 142 -14.11 2.90 -17.40
N LEU A 143 -12.79 2.73 -17.38
CA LEU A 143 -11.96 2.71 -18.57
C LEU A 143 -12.32 1.56 -19.51
N ARG A 144 -12.19 1.82 -20.82
CA ARG A 144 -12.39 0.87 -21.91
C ARG A 144 -11.07 0.64 -22.65
N ALA A 145 -10.95 -0.49 -23.31
CA ALA A 145 -9.83 -0.73 -24.20
C ALA A 145 -9.77 0.36 -25.30
N GLY A 146 -8.56 0.92 -25.51
CA GLY A 146 -8.34 2.04 -26.42
C GLY A 146 -8.54 3.44 -25.82
N ASP A 147 -9.03 3.54 -24.57
CA ASP A 147 -9.04 4.84 -23.89
C ASP A 147 -7.61 5.31 -23.61
N GLY A 148 -7.40 6.63 -23.62
CA GLY A 148 -6.13 7.27 -23.23
C GLY A 148 -6.16 7.74 -21.79
N MET A 149 -5.12 7.43 -21.01
CA MET A 149 -4.99 7.88 -19.62
C MET A 149 -3.71 8.68 -19.40
N LEU A 150 -3.83 9.81 -18.72
CA LEU A 150 -2.70 10.55 -18.17
C LEU A 150 -2.46 10.13 -16.72
N LEU A 151 -1.28 9.56 -16.48
CA LEU A 151 -0.87 9.06 -15.16
C LEU A 151 0.23 9.92 -14.56
N HIS A 152 -0.11 10.75 -13.59
CA HIS A 152 0.89 11.51 -12.84
C HIS A 152 1.66 10.63 -11.85
N ALA A 153 2.94 10.97 -11.64
CA ALA A 153 3.85 10.22 -10.75
C ALA A 153 3.93 8.71 -11.07
N ALA A 154 3.93 8.34 -12.36
CA ALA A 154 3.91 6.97 -12.85
C ALA A 154 5.00 6.06 -12.25
N SER A 155 6.10 6.61 -11.74
CA SER A 155 7.21 5.90 -11.11
C SER A 155 7.08 5.75 -9.58
N GLY A 156 5.98 6.19 -8.97
CA GLY A 156 5.67 5.93 -7.58
C GLY A 156 4.99 4.56 -7.38
N GLY A 157 4.82 4.11 -6.13
CA GLY A 157 4.23 2.79 -5.84
C GLY A 157 2.85 2.60 -6.50
N VAL A 158 1.92 3.52 -6.28
CA VAL A 158 0.59 3.51 -6.93
C VAL A 158 0.72 3.61 -8.46
N GLY A 159 1.64 4.47 -8.95
CA GLY A 159 1.88 4.66 -10.38
C GLY A 159 2.36 3.38 -11.08
N LEU A 160 3.28 2.64 -10.49
CA LEU A 160 3.77 1.37 -11.05
C LEU A 160 2.66 0.32 -11.17
N VAL A 161 1.83 0.18 -10.14
CA VAL A 161 0.67 -0.73 -10.18
C VAL A 161 -0.37 -0.25 -11.20
N ALA A 162 -0.61 1.06 -11.29
CA ALA A 162 -1.53 1.62 -12.28
C ALA A 162 -1.07 1.35 -13.72
N VAL A 163 0.23 1.49 -14.00
CA VAL A 163 0.80 1.14 -15.31
C VAL A 163 0.55 -0.32 -15.66
N GLU A 164 0.78 -1.22 -14.71
CA GLU A 164 0.55 -2.65 -14.91
C GLU A 164 -0.92 -2.95 -15.18
N TRP A 165 -1.82 -2.39 -14.39
CA TRP A 165 -3.27 -2.53 -14.57
C TRP A 165 -3.74 -2.02 -15.93
N LEU A 166 -3.32 -0.81 -16.31
CA LEU A 166 -3.73 -0.17 -17.56
C LEU A 166 -3.26 -0.95 -18.80
N ARG A 167 -2.05 -1.52 -18.74
CA ARG A 167 -1.57 -2.43 -19.79
C ARG A 167 -2.44 -3.66 -19.94
N LEU A 168 -2.85 -4.28 -18.82
CA LEU A 168 -3.74 -5.44 -18.85
C LEU A 168 -5.11 -5.09 -19.44
N CYS A 169 -5.57 -3.84 -19.29
CA CYS A 169 -6.83 -3.34 -19.86
C CYS A 169 -6.70 -2.88 -21.32
N GLY A 170 -5.50 -2.88 -21.91
CA GLY A 170 -5.28 -2.37 -23.26
C GLY A 170 -5.49 -0.85 -23.39
N THR A 171 -5.21 -0.10 -22.33
CA THR A 171 -5.36 1.36 -22.26
C THR A 171 -4.04 2.03 -22.63
N ASP A 172 -4.09 3.07 -23.44
CA ASP A 172 -2.94 3.91 -23.79
C ASP A 172 -2.58 4.82 -22.61
N VAL A 173 -1.31 4.79 -22.17
CA VAL A 173 -0.88 5.51 -20.97
C VAL A 173 0.21 6.51 -21.30
N LEU A 174 -0.05 7.78 -20.99
CA LEU A 174 0.95 8.83 -20.92
C LEU A 174 1.34 9.05 -19.47
N GLY A 175 2.61 8.85 -19.11
CA GLY A 175 3.08 9.01 -17.74
C GLY A 175 3.87 10.27 -17.48
N THR A 176 3.88 10.73 -16.22
CA THR A 176 4.83 11.76 -15.79
C THR A 176 5.75 11.23 -14.69
N ALA A 177 7.02 11.65 -14.72
CA ALA A 177 7.99 11.36 -13.67
C ALA A 177 8.97 12.54 -13.48
N GLY A 178 9.41 12.77 -12.23
CA GLY A 178 10.08 14.02 -11.87
C GLY A 178 11.56 14.12 -12.21
N ILE A 179 12.30 13.00 -12.36
CA ILE A 179 13.76 13.00 -12.57
C ILE A 179 14.20 11.95 -13.59
N ARG A 180 15.34 12.20 -14.25
CA ARG A 180 15.89 11.32 -15.30
C ARG A 180 16.09 9.87 -14.87
N ALA A 181 16.54 9.62 -13.63
CA ALA A 181 16.71 8.26 -13.11
C ALA A 181 15.39 7.49 -13.09
N LYS A 182 14.29 8.15 -12.71
CA LYS A 182 12.92 7.55 -12.74
C LYS A 182 12.47 7.26 -14.16
N HIS A 183 12.75 8.15 -15.12
CA HIS A 183 12.49 7.89 -16.54
C HIS A 183 13.24 6.65 -17.05
N ALA A 184 14.53 6.51 -16.71
CA ALA A 184 15.33 5.36 -17.09
C ALA A 184 14.76 4.04 -16.51
N THR A 185 14.29 4.07 -15.26
CA THR A 185 13.63 2.91 -14.63
C THR A 185 12.33 2.54 -15.34
N MET A 186 11.47 3.52 -15.62
CA MET A 186 10.21 3.28 -16.32
C MET A 186 10.42 2.72 -17.73
N ARG A 187 11.41 3.23 -18.49
CA ARG A 187 11.76 2.69 -19.81
C ARG A 187 12.25 1.25 -19.74
N ARG A 188 13.05 0.88 -18.73
CA ARG A 188 13.46 -0.51 -18.51
C ARG A 188 12.29 -1.44 -18.22
N LEU A 189 11.22 -0.91 -17.62
CA LEU A 189 9.95 -1.62 -17.43
C LEU A 189 9.06 -1.60 -18.69
N GLY A 190 9.58 -1.09 -19.83
CA GLY A 190 8.85 -1.03 -21.09
C GLY A 190 7.79 0.08 -21.16
N PHE A 191 7.93 1.14 -20.36
CA PHE A 191 7.05 2.29 -20.39
C PHE A 191 7.75 3.46 -21.09
N GLU A 192 7.40 3.70 -22.35
CA GLU A 192 8.13 4.62 -23.22
C GLU A 192 7.59 6.06 -23.19
N GLU A 193 6.30 6.22 -23.02
CA GLU A 193 5.61 7.51 -23.10
C GLU A 193 5.64 8.27 -21.77
N LEU A 194 6.77 8.92 -21.53
CA LEU A 194 7.04 9.65 -20.30
C LEU A 194 7.44 11.10 -20.58
N CYS A 195 6.86 12.03 -19.84
CA CYS A 195 7.33 13.40 -19.76
C CYS A 195 7.72 13.79 -18.33
N SER A 196 8.40 14.93 -18.21
CA SER A 196 8.74 15.47 -16.90
C SER A 196 7.52 16.08 -16.23
N SER A 197 7.27 15.72 -14.96
CA SER A 197 6.26 16.41 -14.15
C SER A 197 6.72 17.80 -13.66
N ARG A 198 7.95 18.20 -13.97
CA ARG A 198 8.57 19.47 -13.53
C ARG A 198 8.88 20.42 -14.70
N ASP A 199 8.63 19.99 -15.93
CA ASP A 199 8.82 20.76 -17.15
C ASP A 199 7.51 20.87 -17.90
N ALA A 200 6.87 22.04 -17.75
CA ALA A 200 5.58 22.34 -18.38
C ALA A 200 5.64 22.31 -19.91
N ALA A 201 6.76 22.70 -20.52
CA ALA A 201 6.91 22.69 -21.96
C ALA A 201 6.95 21.27 -22.52
N SER A 202 7.72 20.37 -21.90
CA SER A 202 7.78 18.97 -22.29
C SER A 202 6.42 18.25 -22.08
N PHE A 203 5.71 18.58 -21.03
CA PHE A 203 4.37 18.06 -20.77
C PHE A 203 3.37 18.56 -21.83
N ALA A 204 3.37 19.85 -22.13
CA ALA A 204 2.46 20.44 -23.13
C ALA A 204 2.71 19.88 -24.53
N ALA A 205 3.97 19.73 -24.93
CA ALA A 205 4.32 19.18 -26.24
C ALA A 205 3.83 17.74 -26.41
N LEU A 206 4.03 16.88 -25.41
CA LEU A 206 3.64 15.48 -25.48
C LEU A 206 2.11 15.29 -25.41
N SER A 207 1.41 16.05 -24.58
CA SER A 207 -0.05 16.02 -24.50
C SER A 207 -0.73 16.55 -25.76
N ALA A 208 -0.19 17.60 -26.40
CA ALA A 208 -0.72 18.11 -27.67
C ALA A 208 -0.61 17.07 -28.81
N THR A 209 0.50 16.36 -28.90
CA THR A 209 0.71 15.31 -29.91
C THR A 209 -0.33 14.18 -29.76
N ARG A 210 -0.65 13.78 -28.54
CA ARG A 210 -1.63 12.72 -28.24
C ARG A 210 -3.06 13.14 -28.53
N ILE A 211 -3.47 14.36 -28.14
CA ILE A 211 -4.82 14.89 -28.41
C ILE A 211 -5.07 15.00 -29.92
N GLN A 212 -4.07 15.33 -30.72
CA GLN A 212 -4.18 15.37 -32.17
C GLN A 212 -4.31 13.96 -32.77
N GLY A 213 -3.58 12.97 -32.25
CA GLY A 213 -3.69 11.58 -32.67
C GLY A 213 -5.08 10.96 -32.45
N CYS A 214 -5.72 11.28 -31.31
CA CYS A 214 -7.07 10.81 -31.00
C CYS A 214 -8.19 11.45 -31.84
N ARG A 215 -7.95 12.61 -32.47
CA ARG A 215 -8.94 13.28 -33.36
C ARG A 215 -8.93 12.75 -34.79
N ASN A 216 -7.92 11.99 -35.16
CA ASN A 216 -7.72 11.48 -36.51
C ASN A 216 -8.06 9.97 -36.66
N GLN A 217 -8.60 9.34 -35.63
CA GLN A 217 -9.19 8.01 -35.61
C GLN A 217 -10.73 8.09 -35.47
#